data_e8c5953be910cbb99cb806b2612ef22f
#
_entry.id   e8c5953be910cbb99cb806b2612ef22f
#
_cell.length_a   1.000
_cell.length_b   1.000
_cell.length_c   1.000
_cell.angle_alpha   90.00
_cell.angle_beta   90.00
_cell.angle_gamma   90.00
#
_symmetry.space_group_name_H-M   'P 1'
#
loop_
_entity.id
_entity.type
_entity.pdbx_description
1 polymer ?
#
loop_
_entity_poly.entity_id
_entity_poly.type
_entity_poly.pdbx_seq_one_letter_code
_entity_poly.pdbx_strand_id
1 'polypeptide(L)'
;VYVPAHFALTDAECVGILTRMGAGDLVTVHAGEDGTPEPDVTFLPWEYVPGPGAAASEEAGGGEVGGGLGSLVGHLARNNPQVRRPVIGPATVVVHGGDHYVSPVDLPSHDEGGRVVPTWDYVTVHVHGELTVHDDPAWILDSMRPLTTRHEEDWAAGDPRGQASGAAPTWAVDDAPQDFVDRMLRAVVGVELRITRLVGKAKMSQNKTPADVAGEIAALEARGLTQLAAYKRDVSLPAAQRRHDLLADLRDRR
;
A
#
# COMPACT_ATOMS: atom_id res chain seq x y z
N VAL A 1 -11.33 10.41 0.83
CA VAL A 1 -11.32 9.57 2.06
C VAL A 1 -11.21 10.46 3.29
N TYR A 2 -11.88 10.09 4.39
CA TYR A 2 -11.73 10.79 5.68
C TYR A 2 -10.53 10.22 6.45
N VAL A 3 -9.54 11.08 6.72
CA VAL A 3 -8.31 10.72 7.45
C VAL A 3 -8.11 11.67 8.62
N PRO A 4 -8.42 11.25 9.86
CA PRO A 4 -8.04 12.02 11.06
C PRO A 4 -6.52 12.21 11.12
N ALA A 5 -6.05 13.36 11.60
CA ALA A 5 -4.63 13.71 11.63
C ALA A 5 -3.74 12.64 12.31
N HIS A 6 -4.23 12.02 13.38
CA HIS A 6 -3.48 10.98 14.11
C HIS A 6 -3.42 9.62 13.39
N PHE A 7 -4.09 9.47 12.26
CA PHE A 7 -4.03 8.29 11.38
C PHE A 7 -3.44 8.61 10.00
N ALA A 8 -3.14 9.88 9.74
CA ALA A 8 -2.57 10.29 8.47
C ALA A 8 -1.12 9.81 8.36
N LEU A 9 -0.78 9.30 7.18
CA LEU A 9 0.60 9.00 6.80
C LEU A 9 1.15 10.17 5.99
N THR A 10 2.44 10.42 6.16
CA THR A 10 3.21 11.33 5.31
C THR A 10 3.41 10.71 3.92
N ASP A 11 3.78 11.53 2.92
CA ASP A 11 4.09 11.03 1.58
C ASP A 11 5.26 10.03 1.60
N ALA A 12 6.28 10.25 2.44
CA ALA A 12 7.40 9.33 2.61
C ALA A 12 6.95 7.96 3.16
N GLU A 13 6.06 7.95 4.17
CA GLU A 13 5.48 6.70 4.70
C GLU A 13 4.61 6.00 3.65
N CYS A 14 3.84 6.75 2.87
CA CYS A 14 3.07 6.21 1.76
C CYS A 14 3.99 5.55 0.72
N VAL A 15 5.04 6.24 0.27
CA VAL A 15 6.04 5.70 -0.67
C VAL A 15 6.68 4.42 -0.11
N GLY A 16 7.06 4.41 1.17
CA GLY A 16 7.59 3.21 1.82
C GLY A 16 6.62 2.02 1.81
N ILE A 17 5.30 2.27 1.84
CA ILE A 17 4.28 1.23 1.69
C ILE A 17 4.21 0.76 0.24
N LEU A 18 4.16 1.68 -0.74
CA LEU A 18 4.09 1.35 -2.16
C LEU A 18 5.27 0.48 -2.60
N THR A 19 6.48 0.80 -2.13
CA THR A 19 7.70 0.03 -2.43
C THR A 19 7.62 -1.40 -1.91
N ARG A 20 6.97 -1.63 -0.76
CA ARG A 20 6.89 -2.97 -0.13
C ARG A 20 5.71 -3.82 -0.59
N MET A 21 4.54 -3.20 -0.84
CA MET A 21 3.30 -3.96 -1.03
C MET A 21 3.12 -4.54 -2.42
N GLY A 22 3.67 -3.92 -3.45
CA GLY A 22 3.78 -4.48 -4.80
C GLY A 22 2.49 -4.85 -5.52
N ALA A 23 1.29 -4.58 -4.97
CA ALA A 23 0.01 -4.87 -5.63
C ALA A 23 -1.11 -3.97 -5.10
N GLY A 24 -2.15 -3.75 -5.90
CA GLY A 24 -3.30 -2.92 -5.51
C GLY A 24 -4.37 -2.86 -6.58
N ASP A 25 -5.50 -2.28 -6.23
CA ASP A 25 -6.68 -2.15 -7.09
C ASP A 25 -6.61 -0.87 -7.92
N LEU A 26 -6.50 -1.00 -9.24
CA LEU A 26 -6.68 0.11 -10.17
C LEU A 26 -8.17 0.43 -10.31
N VAL A 27 -8.55 1.63 -9.95
CA VAL A 27 -9.90 2.17 -10.09
C VAL A 27 -9.89 3.26 -11.14
N THR A 28 -10.69 3.09 -12.18
CA THR A 28 -10.93 4.09 -13.25
C THR A 28 -12.42 4.34 -13.38
N VAL A 29 -12.77 5.47 -13.96
CA VAL A 29 -14.17 5.80 -14.29
C VAL A 29 -14.27 5.99 -15.79
N HIS A 30 -15.31 5.44 -16.39
CA HIS A 30 -15.60 5.52 -17.84
C HIS A 30 -17.01 6.03 -18.08
N ALA A 31 -17.32 6.46 -19.29
CA ALA A 31 -18.68 6.77 -19.69
C ALA A 31 -19.42 5.45 -20.02
N GLY A 32 -20.55 5.22 -19.39
CA GLY A 32 -21.49 4.18 -19.76
C GLY A 32 -22.21 4.51 -21.09
N GLU A 33 -22.99 3.58 -21.61
CA GLU A 33 -23.73 3.77 -22.87
C GLU A 33 -24.70 4.95 -22.81
N ASP A 34 -25.26 5.24 -21.65
CA ASP A 34 -26.17 6.37 -21.41
C ASP A 34 -25.42 7.64 -20.92
N GLY A 35 -24.09 7.63 -20.91
CA GLY A 35 -23.23 8.71 -20.43
C GLY A 35 -23.06 8.78 -18.91
N THR A 36 -23.65 7.85 -18.14
CA THR A 36 -23.42 7.79 -16.69
C THR A 36 -21.98 7.36 -16.39
N PRO A 37 -21.36 7.88 -15.30
CA PRO A 37 -20.05 7.41 -14.86
C PRO A 37 -20.10 5.96 -14.35
N GLU A 38 -19.29 5.09 -14.94
CA GLU A 38 -19.13 3.69 -14.56
C GLU A 38 -17.73 3.44 -13.99
N PRO A 39 -17.57 3.02 -12.72
CA PRO A 39 -16.28 2.63 -12.18
C PRO A 39 -15.92 1.20 -12.61
N ASP A 40 -14.66 1.01 -13.02
CA ASP A 40 -14.05 -0.29 -13.21
C ASP A 40 -12.93 -0.49 -12.20
N VAL A 41 -12.75 -1.73 -11.73
CA VAL A 41 -11.72 -2.10 -10.76
C VAL A 41 -10.98 -3.34 -11.22
N THR A 42 -9.65 -3.28 -11.25
CA THR A 42 -8.78 -4.43 -11.55
C THR A 42 -7.65 -4.48 -10.54
N PHE A 43 -7.50 -5.63 -9.86
CA PHE A 43 -6.33 -5.90 -9.04
C PHE A 43 -5.15 -6.31 -9.92
N LEU A 44 -3.98 -5.66 -9.72
CA LEU A 44 -2.76 -5.99 -10.44
C LEU A 44 -1.50 -5.69 -9.61
N PRO A 45 -0.36 -6.32 -9.93
CA PRO A 45 0.92 -5.97 -9.36
C PRO A 45 1.40 -4.62 -9.89
N TRP A 46 2.09 -3.86 -9.04
CA TRP A 46 2.65 -2.55 -9.33
C TRP A 46 4.11 -2.47 -8.91
N GLU A 47 4.91 -1.83 -9.75
CA GLU A 47 6.24 -1.36 -9.39
C GLU A 47 6.19 0.14 -9.14
N TYR A 48 6.73 0.59 -7.99
CA TYR A 48 6.91 2.01 -7.73
C TYR A 48 8.20 2.50 -8.38
N VAL A 49 8.08 3.47 -9.27
CA VAL A 49 9.22 4.14 -9.92
C VAL A 49 9.38 5.52 -9.30
N PRO A 50 10.51 5.81 -8.61
CA PRO A 50 10.75 7.10 -7.99
C PRO A 50 10.75 8.24 -9.01
N GLY A 51 10.20 9.39 -8.62
CA GLY A 51 10.25 10.61 -9.42
C GLY A 51 11.65 11.25 -9.45
N PRO A 52 11.90 12.16 -10.40
CA PRO A 52 13.15 12.91 -10.42
C PRO A 52 13.37 13.66 -9.11
N GLY A 53 14.46 13.38 -8.41
CA GLY A 53 14.82 14.01 -7.13
C GLY A 53 14.37 13.25 -5.86
N ALA A 54 13.66 12.13 -5.98
CA ALA A 54 13.26 11.32 -4.81
C ALA A 54 14.49 10.77 -4.03
N ALA A 55 15.58 10.48 -4.71
CA ALA A 55 16.83 10.03 -4.10
C ALA A 55 17.54 11.09 -3.21
N ALA A 56 17.22 12.37 -3.37
CA ALA A 56 17.82 13.45 -2.58
C ALA A 56 17.11 13.74 -1.25
N SER A 57 15.95 13.14 -1.01
CA SER A 57 15.12 13.40 0.19
C SER A 57 15.38 12.43 1.35
N GLU A 58 16.14 11.37 1.16
CA GLU A 58 16.50 10.44 2.26
C GLU A 58 17.50 11.05 3.25
N GLU A 59 18.30 12.05 2.84
CA GLU A 59 19.27 12.73 3.70
C GLU A 59 18.76 14.00 4.38
N ALA A 60 17.62 14.55 3.94
CA ALA A 60 17.04 15.77 4.52
C ALA A 60 15.76 15.43 5.27
N GLY A 61 15.86 15.28 6.58
CA GLY A 61 14.71 15.03 7.46
C GLY A 61 13.53 15.97 7.19
N GLY A 62 12.45 15.45 6.60
CA GLY A 62 11.11 16.03 6.69
C GLY A 62 10.79 17.24 5.83
N GLY A 63 11.37 17.39 4.64
CA GLY A 63 11.01 18.42 3.66
C GLY A 63 10.06 17.89 2.58
N GLU A 64 9.18 18.75 2.03
CA GLU A 64 8.38 18.46 0.85
C GLU A 64 9.26 17.87 -0.27
N VAL A 65 8.82 16.77 -0.86
CA VAL A 65 9.52 16.11 -1.98
C VAL A 65 9.52 17.07 -3.16
N GLY A 66 10.62 17.79 -3.35
CA GLY A 66 10.80 18.79 -4.42
C GLY A 66 11.01 18.22 -5.83
N GLY A 67 10.77 16.92 -6.03
CA GLY A 67 10.67 16.22 -7.31
C GLY A 67 9.39 15.41 -7.30
N GLY A 68 8.71 15.25 -8.45
CA GLY A 68 7.39 14.58 -8.52
C GLY A 68 7.33 13.26 -7.73
N LEU A 69 6.13 12.92 -7.26
CA LEU A 69 5.87 11.75 -6.39
C LEU A 69 6.17 10.38 -7.07
N GLY A 70 6.69 10.37 -8.31
CA GLY A 70 6.98 9.15 -9.05
C GLY A 70 5.75 8.59 -9.78
N SER A 71 5.87 7.35 -10.20
CA SER A 71 4.84 6.60 -10.92
C SER A 71 4.66 5.19 -10.35
N LEU A 72 3.47 4.63 -10.55
CA LEU A 72 3.25 3.19 -10.46
C LEU A 72 3.19 2.61 -11.87
N VAL A 73 3.97 1.57 -12.14
CA VAL A 73 3.96 0.88 -13.42
C VAL A 73 3.50 -0.56 -13.27
N GLY A 74 2.76 -1.05 -14.25
CA GLY A 74 2.22 -2.40 -14.25
C GLY A 74 1.75 -2.79 -15.66
N HIS A 75 1.00 -3.88 -15.76
CA HIS A 75 0.45 -4.30 -17.06
C HIS A 75 -0.94 -4.92 -16.90
N LEU A 76 -1.72 -4.84 -17.95
CA LEU A 76 -3.07 -5.41 -18.05
C LEU A 76 -3.20 -6.25 -19.32
N ALA A 77 -4.14 -7.19 -19.32
CA ALA A 77 -4.51 -7.86 -20.55
C ALA A 77 -5.03 -6.82 -21.57
N ARG A 78 -4.54 -6.89 -22.81
CA ARG A 78 -4.90 -5.96 -23.91
C ARG A 78 -6.40 -5.89 -24.18
N ASN A 79 -7.13 -6.97 -23.91
CA ASN A 79 -8.58 -7.04 -24.09
C ASN A 79 -9.38 -6.60 -22.85
N ASN A 80 -8.71 -6.16 -21.76
CA ASN A 80 -9.42 -5.63 -20.60
C ASN A 80 -10.16 -4.34 -21.00
N PRO A 81 -11.48 -4.24 -20.78
CA PRO A 81 -12.27 -3.05 -21.11
C PRO A 81 -11.75 -1.77 -20.47
N GLN A 82 -11.14 -1.86 -19.30
CA GLN A 82 -10.62 -0.74 -18.51
C GLN A 82 -9.53 0.06 -19.24
N VAL A 83 -8.73 -0.59 -20.11
CA VAL A 83 -7.69 0.10 -20.89
C VAL A 83 -8.13 0.39 -22.33
N ARG A 84 -9.31 -0.05 -22.73
CA ARG A 84 -9.85 0.14 -24.07
C ARG A 84 -10.82 1.33 -24.18
N ARG A 85 -11.39 1.74 -23.07
CA ARG A 85 -12.31 2.88 -22.97
C ARG A 85 -11.58 4.12 -22.46
N PRO A 86 -11.92 5.33 -22.92
CA PRO A 86 -11.38 6.56 -22.36
C PRO A 86 -11.69 6.68 -20.87
N VAL A 87 -10.67 7.02 -20.06
CA VAL A 87 -10.82 7.27 -18.63
C VAL A 87 -11.34 8.70 -18.42
N ILE A 88 -12.32 8.86 -17.55
CA ILE A 88 -12.85 10.14 -17.13
C ILE A 88 -12.16 10.60 -15.85
N GLY A 89 -11.39 11.68 -15.94
CA GLY A 89 -10.67 12.23 -14.78
C GLY A 89 -9.47 11.38 -14.33
N PRO A 90 -8.94 11.62 -13.13
CA PRO A 90 -7.79 10.89 -12.61
C PRO A 90 -8.16 9.46 -12.23
N ALA A 91 -7.22 8.53 -12.44
CA ALA A 91 -7.32 7.18 -11.90
C ALA A 91 -6.86 7.14 -10.43
N THR A 92 -7.21 6.05 -9.75
CA THR A 92 -6.76 5.80 -8.37
C THR A 92 -6.29 4.36 -8.25
N VAL A 93 -5.12 4.15 -7.64
CA VAL A 93 -4.71 2.83 -7.18
C VAL A 93 -4.88 2.77 -5.67
N VAL A 94 -5.59 1.75 -5.17
CA VAL A 94 -5.75 1.49 -3.75
C VAL A 94 -4.83 0.36 -3.35
N VAL A 95 -3.84 0.68 -2.50
CA VAL A 95 -2.89 -0.29 -1.95
C VAL A 95 -3.27 -0.55 -0.51
N HIS A 96 -3.39 -1.84 -0.16
CA HIS A 96 -3.68 -2.29 1.20
C HIS A 96 -2.40 -2.73 1.89
N GLY A 97 -2.18 -2.22 3.11
CA GLY A 97 -1.20 -2.74 4.05
C GLY A 97 -1.79 -3.88 4.87
N GLY A 98 -1.23 -4.13 6.04
CA GLY A 98 -1.80 -5.10 6.97
C GLY A 98 -3.12 -4.62 7.58
N ASP A 99 -4.01 -5.55 7.87
CA ASP A 99 -5.27 -5.29 8.56
C ASP A 99 -5.63 -6.42 9.54
N HIS A 100 -6.47 -6.11 10.52
CA HIS A 100 -7.03 -7.11 11.43
C HIS A 100 -8.24 -6.59 12.20
N TYR A 101 -9.07 -7.53 12.64
CA TYR A 101 -10.16 -7.27 13.57
C TYR A 101 -9.61 -7.04 14.98
N VAL A 102 -10.09 -5.99 15.65
CA VAL A 102 -9.78 -5.65 17.05
C VAL A 102 -10.97 -6.06 17.92
N SER A 103 -10.77 -7.11 18.70
CA SER A 103 -11.78 -7.58 19.64
C SER A 103 -11.72 -6.80 20.96
N PRO A 104 -12.88 -6.42 21.53
CA PRO A 104 -12.92 -5.82 22.87
C PRO A 104 -12.24 -6.66 23.96
N VAL A 105 -12.30 -7.98 23.87
CA VAL A 105 -11.69 -8.89 24.89
C VAL A 105 -10.16 -8.84 24.91
N ASP A 106 -9.53 -8.30 23.88
CA ASP A 106 -8.08 -8.12 23.82
C ASP A 106 -7.64 -6.77 24.47
N LEU A 107 -8.61 -5.96 24.95
CA LEU A 107 -8.39 -4.62 25.48
C LEU A 107 -8.59 -4.59 27.00
N PRO A 108 -7.59 -4.24 27.83
CA PRO A 108 -7.76 -4.07 29.26
C PRO A 108 -8.92 -3.16 29.68
N SER A 109 -9.22 -2.11 28.91
CA SER A 109 -10.39 -1.24 29.14
C SER A 109 -11.74 -1.97 29.09
N HIS A 110 -11.81 -3.20 28.53
CA HIS A 110 -13.00 -4.04 28.58
C HIS A 110 -13.31 -4.43 30.01
N ASP A 111 -12.31 -4.85 30.78
CA ASP A 111 -12.48 -5.30 32.17
C ASP A 111 -12.66 -4.12 33.14
N GLU A 112 -12.17 -2.92 32.77
CA GLU A 112 -12.24 -1.69 33.57
C GLU A 112 -13.58 -0.95 33.50
N GLY A 113 -14.53 -1.42 32.72
CA GLY A 113 -15.84 -0.77 32.62
C GLY A 113 -16.61 -1.01 31.34
N GLY A 114 -16.09 -1.86 30.43
CA GLY A 114 -16.80 -2.34 29.24
C GLY A 114 -17.16 -1.27 28.20
N ARG A 115 -16.56 -0.07 28.28
CA ARG A 115 -16.84 1.04 27.33
C ARG A 115 -15.99 0.94 26.07
N VAL A 116 -15.90 -0.24 25.52
CA VAL A 116 -15.15 -0.55 24.30
C VAL A 116 -16.07 -1.24 23.29
N VAL A 117 -15.80 -1.01 22.03
CA VAL A 117 -16.51 -1.64 20.91
C VAL A 117 -15.53 -2.28 19.96
N PRO A 118 -15.93 -3.34 19.24
CA PRO A 118 -15.09 -3.91 18.21
C PRO A 118 -14.81 -2.90 17.10
N THR A 119 -13.68 -3.06 16.46
CA THR A 119 -13.29 -2.26 15.30
C THR A 119 -12.40 -3.05 14.36
N TRP A 120 -12.04 -2.44 13.25
CA TRP A 120 -11.05 -2.94 12.31
C TRP A 120 -9.85 -1.99 12.28
N ASP A 121 -8.65 -2.51 12.45
CA ASP A 121 -7.42 -1.78 12.23
C ASP A 121 -6.88 -2.13 10.85
N TYR A 122 -6.34 -1.14 10.13
CA TYR A 122 -5.89 -1.29 8.76
C TYR A 122 -4.94 -0.16 8.33
N VAL A 123 -4.14 -0.47 7.31
CA VAL A 123 -3.31 0.50 6.58
C VAL A 123 -3.77 0.51 5.14
N THR A 124 -3.94 1.69 4.55
CA THR A 124 -4.26 1.86 3.14
C THR A 124 -3.63 3.11 2.57
N VAL A 125 -3.20 3.05 1.31
CA VAL A 125 -2.72 4.20 0.54
C VAL A 125 -3.58 4.33 -0.73
N HIS A 126 -4.18 5.50 -0.90
CA HIS A 126 -4.86 5.87 -2.13
C HIS A 126 -3.91 6.71 -2.96
N VAL A 127 -3.50 6.18 -4.09
CA VAL A 127 -2.59 6.79 -5.04
C VAL A 127 -3.41 7.38 -6.18
N HIS A 128 -3.53 8.70 -6.23
CA HIS A 128 -4.25 9.39 -7.31
C HIS A 128 -3.27 9.84 -8.38
N GLY A 129 -3.64 9.71 -9.65
CA GLY A 129 -2.75 10.09 -10.73
C GLY A 129 -3.38 10.09 -12.12
N GLU A 130 -2.56 10.38 -13.09
CA GLU A 130 -2.90 10.32 -14.51
C GLU A 130 -2.44 8.97 -15.06
N LEU A 131 -3.39 8.21 -15.62
CA LEU A 131 -3.14 6.90 -16.19
C LEU A 131 -2.78 7.02 -17.66
N THR A 132 -1.64 6.45 -18.04
CA THR A 132 -1.19 6.30 -19.42
C THR A 132 -1.14 4.81 -19.78
N VAL A 133 -1.60 4.47 -20.97
CA VAL A 133 -1.50 3.11 -21.54
C VAL A 133 -0.36 3.08 -22.55
N HIS A 134 0.57 2.16 -22.37
CA HIS A 134 1.73 1.94 -23.24
C HIS A 134 1.53 0.68 -24.09
N ASP A 135 1.70 0.80 -25.39
CA ASP A 135 1.57 -0.30 -26.36
C ASP A 135 2.91 -0.74 -26.97
N ASP A 136 4.01 -0.12 -26.53
CA ASP A 136 5.36 -0.45 -26.96
C ASP A 136 5.86 -1.70 -26.22
N PRO A 137 6.16 -2.82 -26.92
CA PRO A 137 6.67 -4.03 -26.30
C PRO A 137 7.98 -3.83 -25.52
N ALA A 138 8.86 -2.92 -25.96
CA ALA A 138 10.11 -2.65 -25.27
C ALA A 138 9.83 -1.98 -23.92
N TRP A 139 8.97 -0.96 -23.89
CA TRP A 139 8.56 -0.32 -22.64
C TRP A 139 7.92 -1.29 -21.67
N ILE A 140 7.00 -2.16 -22.16
CA ILE A 140 6.32 -3.17 -21.34
C ILE A 140 7.35 -4.12 -20.72
N LEU A 141 8.27 -4.64 -21.52
CA LEU A 141 9.30 -5.56 -21.06
C LEU A 141 10.20 -4.90 -20.00
N ASP A 142 10.64 -3.68 -20.23
CA ASP A 142 11.52 -2.93 -19.32
C ASP A 142 10.82 -2.63 -17.99
N SER A 143 9.50 -2.38 -18.01
CA SER A 143 8.72 -2.19 -16.78
C SER A 143 8.46 -3.49 -16.01
N MET A 144 8.37 -4.63 -16.70
CA MET A 144 8.12 -5.93 -16.07
C MET A 144 9.36 -6.53 -15.41
N ARG A 145 10.56 -6.26 -15.91
CA ARG A 145 11.81 -6.82 -15.35
C ARG A 145 12.02 -6.48 -13.87
N PRO A 146 12.01 -5.21 -13.45
CA PRO A 146 12.17 -4.87 -12.02
C PRO A 146 11.08 -5.50 -11.15
N LEU A 147 9.82 -5.47 -11.61
CA LEU A 147 8.69 -6.08 -10.91
C LEU A 147 8.90 -7.58 -10.68
N THR A 148 9.33 -8.32 -11.74
CA THR A 148 9.60 -9.74 -11.66
C THR A 148 10.77 -10.02 -10.73
N THR A 149 11.89 -9.32 -10.90
CA THR A 149 13.10 -9.50 -10.08
C THR A 149 12.78 -9.34 -8.59
N ARG A 150 12.07 -8.26 -8.21
CA ARG A 150 11.69 -8.03 -6.83
C ARG A 150 10.83 -9.15 -6.25
N HIS A 151 9.80 -9.60 -6.99
CA HIS A 151 8.94 -10.66 -6.51
C HIS A 151 9.65 -12.02 -6.39
N GLU A 152 10.57 -12.31 -7.28
CA GLU A 152 11.41 -13.52 -7.22
C GLU A 152 12.38 -13.46 -6.02
N GLU A 153 12.97 -12.28 -5.75
CA GLU A 153 13.82 -12.06 -4.59
C GLU A 153 13.04 -12.20 -3.27
N ASP A 154 11.85 -11.59 -3.18
CA ASP A 154 10.96 -11.71 -2.03
C ASP A 154 10.53 -13.16 -1.79
N TRP A 155 10.22 -13.89 -2.88
CA TRP A 155 9.88 -15.30 -2.83
C TRP A 155 11.04 -16.15 -2.34
N ALA A 156 12.25 -15.93 -2.86
CA ALA A 156 13.46 -16.63 -2.46
C ALA A 156 13.87 -16.33 -1.00
N ALA A 157 13.62 -15.10 -0.52
CA ALA A 157 13.87 -14.71 0.86
C ALA A 157 12.87 -15.33 1.85
N GLY A 158 11.84 -16.04 1.38
CA GLY A 158 10.81 -16.64 2.22
C GLY A 158 9.79 -15.63 2.73
N ASP A 159 9.29 -14.75 1.83
CA ASP A 159 8.15 -13.86 2.13
C ASP A 159 7.08 -14.67 2.87
N PRO A 160 6.61 -14.22 4.07
CA PRO A 160 5.57 -14.92 4.83
C PRO A 160 4.24 -15.08 4.07
N ARG A 161 4.06 -14.39 2.94
CA ARG A 161 2.97 -14.61 1.99
C ARG A 161 3.25 -15.76 1.01
N GLY A 162 4.52 -16.17 0.85
CA GLY A 162 4.98 -17.29 0.05
C GLY A 162 5.55 -18.38 0.96
N GLN A 163 5.17 -19.64 0.78
CA GLN A 163 5.62 -20.77 1.62
C GLN A 163 6.99 -21.32 1.21
N ALA A 164 7.81 -20.56 0.48
CA ALA A 164 9.14 -21.02 0.06
C ALA A 164 10.18 -20.70 1.13
N SER A 165 10.62 -21.73 1.83
CA SER A 165 11.80 -21.69 2.69
C SER A 165 12.97 -22.34 1.95
N GLY A 166 13.98 -21.55 1.60
CA GLY A 166 15.24 -22.04 1.04
C GLY A 166 15.62 -21.32 -0.25
N ALA A 167 16.93 -21.27 -0.56
CA ALA A 167 17.47 -20.66 -1.77
C ALA A 167 16.98 -21.41 -3.03
N ALA A 168 15.73 -21.16 -3.42
CA ALA A 168 15.25 -21.55 -4.74
C ALA A 168 15.92 -20.66 -5.80
N PRO A 169 16.27 -21.18 -6.98
CA PRO A 169 16.77 -20.36 -8.06
C PRO A 169 15.71 -19.31 -8.42
N THR A 170 16.10 -18.03 -8.45
CA THR A 170 15.25 -16.95 -8.92
C THR A 170 15.08 -17.06 -10.43
N TRP A 171 13.85 -16.86 -10.92
CA TRP A 171 13.55 -16.80 -12.34
C TRP A 171 13.67 -15.37 -12.88
N ALA A 172 14.18 -15.23 -14.08
CA ALA A 172 14.21 -13.95 -14.79
C ALA A 172 13.41 -14.02 -16.10
N VAL A 173 12.88 -12.90 -16.56
CA VAL A 173 12.11 -12.84 -17.82
C VAL A 173 12.94 -13.37 -19.01
N ASP A 174 14.25 -13.15 -18.97
CA ASP A 174 15.18 -13.59 -20.03
C ASP A 174 15.48 -15.11 -20.00
N ASP A 175 15.00 -15.85 -18.99
CA ASP A 175 15.07 -17.32 -18.95
C ASP A 175 14.00 -17.97 -19.85
N ALA A 176 12.96 -17.20 -20.23
CA ALA A 176 11.92 -17.68 -21.12
C ALA A 176 12.35 -17.60 -22.60
N PRO A 177 11.92 -18.55 -23.45
CA PRO A 177 12.18 -18.46 -24.89
C PRO A 177 11.65 -17.16 -25.50
N GLN A 178 12.45 -16.48 -26.32
CA GLN A 178 12.12 -15.16 -26.87
C GLN A 178 10.80 -15.15 -27.63
N ASP A 179 10.51 -16.18 -28.42
CA ASP A 179 9.24 -16.29 -29.17
C ASP A 179 8.01 -16.40 -28.25
N PHE A 180 8.20 -16.98 -27.07
CA PHE A 180 7.16 -17.00 -26.03
C PHE A 180 6.97 -15.62 -25.42
N VAL A 181 8.05 -14.92 -25.03
CA VAL A 181 8.01 -13.56 -24.51
C VAL A 181 7.32 -12.61 -25.50
N ASP A 182 7.73 -12.64 -26.78
CA ASP A 182 7.13 -11.83 -27.84
C ASP A 182 5.61 -12.08 -28.01
N ARG A 183 5.18 -13.32 -27.83
CA ARG A 183 3.76 -13.67 -27.88
C ARG A 183 3.01 -13.12 -26.67
N MET A 184 3.58 -13.19 -25.47
CA MET A 184 2.99 -12.66 -24.24
C MET A 184 2.87 -11.14 -24.30
N LEU A 185 3.90 -10.44 -24.78
CA LEU A 185 3.89 -8.98 -24.95
C LEU A 185 2.78 -8.50 -25.91
N ARG A 186 2.40 -9.29 -26.92
CA ARG A 186 1.24 -8.98 -27.78
C ARG A 186 -0.12 -9.11 -27.07
N ALA A 187 -0.18 -9.86 -25.98
CA ALA A 187 -1.42 -10.11 -25.22
C ALA A 187 -1.67 -9.09 -24.10
N VAL A 188 -0.68 -8.24 -23.79
CA VAL A 188 -0.75 -7.25 -22.71
C VAL A 188 -0.53 -5.84 -23.22
N VAL A 189 -0.87 -4.86 -22.40
CA VAL A 189 -0.47 -3.45 -22.48
C VAL A 189 0.17 -3.03 -21.18
N GLY A 190 1.14 -2.13 -21.24
CA GLY A 190 1.67 -1.47 -20.06
C GLY A 190 0.73 -0.38 -19.57
N VAL A 191 0.74 -0.15 -18.27
CA VAL A 191 0.02 0.95 -17.63
C VAL A 191 0.96 1.70 -16.70
N GLU A 192 0.91 3.01 -16.75
CA GLU A 192 1.65 3.91 -15.89
C GLU A 192 0.69 4.89 -15.23
N LEU A 193 0.67 4.92 -13.89
CA LEU A 193 -0.02 5.94 -13.12
C LEU A 193 0.99 6.96 -12.61
N ARG A 194 1.10 8.11 -13.27
CA ARG A 194 1.91 9.24 -12.80
C ARG A 194 1.24 9.84 -11.57
N ILE A 195 1.90 9.76 -10.43
CA ILE A 195 1.32 10.12 -9.12
C ILE A 195 1.20 11.63 -9.02
N THR A 196 -0.01 12.12 -8.73
CA THR A 196 -0.29 13.53 -8.48
C THR A 196 -0.61 13.81 -7.02
N ARG A 197 -1.06 12.80 -6.27
CA ARG A 197 -1.42 12.93 -4.86
C ARG A 197 -1.45 11.57 -4.17
N LEU A 198 -0.92 11.52 -2.94
CA LEU A 198 -1.02 10.39 -2.02
C LEU A 198 -1.99 10.72 -0.88
N VAL A 199 -2.77 9.73 -0.46
CA VAL A 199 -3.59 9.80 0.76
C VAL A 199 -3.42 8.51 1.53
N GLY A 200 -2.56 8.54 2.53
CA GLY A 200 -2.29 7.40 3.39
C GLY A 200 -3.05 7.44 4.71
N LYS A 201 -3.51 6.29 5.15
CA LYS A 201 -4.18 6.11 6.44
C LYS A 201 -3.70 4.84 7.12
N ALA A 202 -3.17 4.99 8.34
CA ALA A 202 -2.85 3.89 9.23
C ALA A 202 -3.72 3.99 10.49
N LYS A 203 -4.90 3.39 10.45
CA LYS A 203 -5.77 3.26 11.62
C LYS A 203 -5.34 1.99 12.37
N MET A 204 -4.46 2.15 13.35
CA MET A 204 -3.78 1.08 14.05
C MET A 204 -3.82 1.27 15.58
N SER A 205 -4.94 1.80 16.08
CA SER A 205 -5.21 2.01 17.53
C SER A 205 -4.37 3.09 18.22
N GLN A 206 -3.70 4.01 17.48
CA GLN A 206 -2.90 5.10 18.06
C GLN A 206 -3.71 6.06 18.96
N ASN A 207 -5.02 6.02 18.87
CA ASN A 207 -5.96 6.85 19.65
C ASN A 207 -6.48 6.15 20.93
N LYS A 208 -6.12 4.89 21.16
CA LYS A 208 -6.48 4.12 22.37
C LYS A 208 -5.54 4.44 23.53
N THR A 209 -5.80 3.83 24.69
CA THR A 209 -4.87 3.91 25.83
C THR A 209 -3.61 3.09 25.54
N PRO A 210 -2.45 3.43 26.12
CA PRO A 210 -1.25 2.62 25.99
C PRO A 210 -1.46 1.17 26.46
N ALA A 211 -2.28 0.95 27.51
CA ALA A 211 -2.61 -0.37 28.02
C ALA A 211 -3.41 -1.19 26.99
N ASP A 212 -4.39 -0.58 26.32
CA ASP A 212 -5.16 -1.27 25.26
C ASP A 212 -4.27 -1.65 24.08
N VAL A 213 -3.38 -0.75 23.65
CA VAL A 213 -2.44 -1.07 22.56
C VAL A 213 -1.51 -2.20 22.95
N ALA A 214 -1.04 -2.24 24.21
CA ALA A 214 -0.21 -3.34 24.71
C ALA A 214 -1.00 -4.67 24.76
N GLY A 215 -2.27 -4.65 25.14
CA GLY A 215 -3.16 -5.81 25.09
C GLY A 215 -3.34 -6.34 23.66
N GLU A 216 -3.56 -5.45 22.69
CA GLU A 216 -3.65 -5.81 21.26
C GLU A 216 -2.34 -6.44 20.77
N ILE A 217 -1.17 -5.90 21.14
CA ILE A 217 0.14 -6.47 20.78
C ILE A 217 0.25 -7.90 21.27
N ALA A 218 -0.03 -8.14 22.56
CA ALA A 218 0.03 -9.48 23.15
C ALA A 218 -0.95 -10.46 22.44
N ALA A 219 -2.15 -9.99 22.12
CA ALA A 219 -3.15 -10.80 21.43
C ALA A 219 -2.73 -11.16 19.99
N LEU A 220 -2.09 -10.23 19.25
CA LEU A 220 -1.57 -10.47 17.91
C LEU A 220 -0.40 -11.46 17.94
N GLU A 221 0.52 -11.32 18.90
CA GLU A 221 1.63 -12.25 19.10
C GLU A 221 1.13 -13.67 19.39
N ALA A 222 0.16 -13.80 20.29
CA ALA A 222 -0.45 -15.09 20.61
C ALA A 222 -1.14 -15.76 19.40
N ARG A 223 -1.56 -14.98 18.40
CA ARG A 223 -2.16 -15.46 17.15
C ARG A 223 -1.14 -15.64 16.02
N GLY A 224 0.15 -15.37 16.26
CA GLY A 224 1.21 -15.47 15.24
C GLY A 224 1.23 -14.31 14.22
N LEU A 225 0.48 -13.23 14.46
CA LEU A 225 0.42 -12.04 13.58
C LEU A 225 1.56 -11.07 13.92
N THR A 226 2.79 -11.57 13.81
CA THR A 226 4.01 -10.93 14.35
C THR A 226 4.33 -9.59 13.66
N GLN A 227 4.07 -9.44 12.37
CA GLN A 227 4.30 -8.19 11.64
C GLN A 227 3.36 -7.07 12.13
N LEU A 228 2.08 -7.38 12.35
CA LEU A 228 1.12 -6.42 12.90
C LEU A 228 1.46 -6.05 14.35
N ALA A 229 1.88 -7.04 15.15
CA ALA A 229 2.35 -6.79 16.51
C ALA A 229 3.59 -5.89 16.55
N ALA A 230 4.56 -6.11 15.64
CA ALA A 230 5.74 -5.26 15.50
C ALA A 230 5.36 -3.83 15.12
N TYR A 231 4.51 -3.65 14.10
CA TYR A 231 4.02 -2.32 13.74
C TYR A 231 3.37 -1.59 14.92
N LYS A 232 2.51 -2.27 15.68
CA LYS A 232 1.87 -1.66 16.85
C LYS A 232 2.87 -1.32 17.96
N ARG A 233 3.87 -2.15 18.17
CA ARG A 233 4.94 -1.91 19.17
C ARG A 233 5.78 -0.69 18.81
N ASP A 234 6.16 -0.58 17.52
CA ASP A 234 7.12 0.42 17.06
C ASP A 234 6.46 1.76 16.73
N VAL A 235 5.20 1.76 16.32
CA VAL A 235 4.48 2.95 15.85
C VAL A 235 3.31 3.31 16.75
N SER A 236 2.39 2.37 16.98
CA SER A 236 1.11 2.68 17.65
C SER A 236 1.28 2.94 19.14
N LEU A 237 2.05 2.13 19.85
CA LEU A 237 2.25 2.26 21.30
C LEU A 237 2.96 3.58 21.66
N PRO A 238 4.07 3.98 21.01
CA PRO A 238 4.68 5.29 21.25
C PRO A 238 3.75 6.47 20.92
N ALA A 239 2.92 6.35 19.88
CA ALA A 239 1.95 7.40 19.53
C ALA A 239 0.84 7.50 20.58
N ALA A 240 0.32 6.37 21.05
CA ALA A 240 -0.68 6.31 22.13
C ALA A 240 -0.12 6.89 23.44
N GLN A 241 1.15 6.61 23.77
CA GLN A 241 1.81 7.14 24.96
C GLN A 241 1.92 8.67 24.88
N ARG A 242 2.49 9.20 23.76
CA ARG A 242 2.58 10.67 23.56
C ARG A 242 1.23 11.37 23.68
N ARG A 243 0.19 10.77 23.13
CA ARG A 243 -1.18 11.30 23.23
C ARG A 243 -1.70 11.25 24.67
N HIS A 244 -1.45 10.17 25.38
CA HIS A 244 -1.84 10.00 26.79
C HIS A 244 -1.20 11.08 27.66
N ASP A 245 0.12 11.27 27.54
CA ASP A 245 0.88 12.27 28.30
C ASP A 245 0.39 13.70 28.01
N LEU A 246 0.17 14.02 26.74
CA LEU A 246 -0.39 15.32 26.36
C LEU A 246 -1.76 15.59 27.00
N LEU A 247 -2.64 14.57 27.04
CA LEU A 247 -3.96 14.71 27.66
C LEU A 247 -3.89 14.81 29.19
N ALA A 248 -2.91 14.18 29.84
CA ALA A 248 -2.65 14.33 31.27
C ALA A 248 -2.20 15.77 31.59
N ASP A 249 -1.22 16.29 30.86
CA ASP A 249 -0.74 17.67 31.02
C ASP A 249 -1.83 18.73 30.82
N LEU A 250 -2.76 18.49 29.90
CA LEU A 250 -3.90 19.40 29.66
C LEU A 250 -4.93 19.36 30.77
N ARG A 251 -5.07 18.24 31.50
CA ARG A 251 -5.95 18.12 32.68
C ARG A 251 -5.36 18.82 33.88
N ASP A 252 -4.04 18.71 34.08
CA ASP A 252 -3.33 19.30 35.23
C ASP A 252 -3.24 20.85 35.16
N ARG A 253 -3.44 21.42 33.97
CA ARG A 253 -3.45 22.86 33.73
C ARG A 253 -4.83 23.52 33.90
N ARG A 254 -5.88 22.74 34.20
CA ARG A 254 -7.25 23.19 34.41
C ARG A 254 -7.63 23.19 35.91
#